data_d7df5fef8416586a0aa517f8548987e0
#
_entry.id   d7df5fef8416586a0aa517f8548987e0
#
_cell.length_a   1.000
_cell.length_b   1.000
_cell.length_c   1.000
_cell.angle_alpha   90.00
_cell.angle_beta   90.00
_cell.angle_gamma   90.00
#
_symmetry.space_group_name_H-M   'P 1'
#
loop_
_entity.id
_entity.type
_entity.pdbx_description
1 polymer ?
#
loop_
_entity_poly.entity_id
_entity_poly.type
_entity_poly.pdbx_seq_one_letter_code
_entity_poly.pdbx_strand_id
1 'polypeptide(L)'
;NVTKVYRALVSNGTALPDFMNINCPIGPVPYPIGGGTLYAARPDANPTTGETGVKELPAAKPSVSLVRVVRRHIEMDQAVVEVEIPTGRPHQIRIHMAYAGYPLVGDVLYLAGGVPNLNKQSFWKRDPTVEDMDSDEEGEEGGTEEVGGEGAKGMVRRVALPRDCGYSLHAHRITFEHPTIDGKWMMVEAPPPLNLR
;
A
#
# COMPACT_ATOMS: atom_id res chain seq x y z
N ASN A 1 10.29 -20.16 -7.75
CA ASN A 1 10.84 -18.97 -7.06
C ASN A 1 10.60 -17.72 -7.91
N VAL A 2 10.20 -16.63 -7.27
CA VAL A 2 9.98 -15.33 -7.94
C VAL A 2 10.66 -14.26 -7.10
N THR A 3 11.58 -13.51 -7.71
CA THR A 3 12.21 -12.35 -7.09
C THR A 3 11.59 -11.08 -7.67
N LYS A 4 11.17 -10.16 -6.81
CA LYS A 4 10.55 -8.89 -7.17
C LYS A 4 11.35 -7.75 -6.60
N VAL A 5 11.76 -6.82 -7.45
CA VAL A 5 12.54 -5.65 -7.07
C VAL A 5 11.78 -4.40 -7.50
N TYR A 6 11.68 -3.47 -6.59
CA TYR A 6 11.03 -2.18 -6.77
C TYR A 6 12.03 -1.04 -6.61
N ARG A 7 11.74 0.09 -7.24
CA ARG A 7 12.39 1.39 -6.98
C ARG A 7 11.43 2.27 -6.22
N ALA A 8 11.93 2.94 -5.20
CA ALA A 8 11.14 3.89 -4.43
C ALA A 8 11.95 5.13 -4.08
N LEU A 9 11.28 6.28 -3.96
CA LEU A 9 11.85 7.47 -3.34
C LEU A 9 11.28 7.59 -1.93
N VAL A 10 12.18 7.72 -0.95
CA VAL A 10 11.83 7.75 0.47
C VAL A 10 12.31 9.02 1.14
N SER A 11 11.58 9.45 2.16
CA SER A 11 11.96 10.57 3.04
C SER A 11 12.94 10.09 4.12
N ASN A 12 13.59 11.05 4.81
CA ASN A 12 14.63 10.81 5.83
C ASN A 12 15.84 10.05 5.28
N GLY A 13 16.12 10.24 3.99
CA GLY A 13 17.09 9.46 3.22
C GLY A 13 18.54 9.65 3.67
N THR A 14 18.87 10.74 4.31
CA THR A 14 20.22 11.01 4.86
C THR A 14 20.57 10.06 6.01
N ALA A 15 19.60 9.72 6.84
CA ALA A 15 19.79 8.82 7.98
C ALA A 15 19.60 7.32 7.65
N LEU A 16 19.08 7.01 6.44
CA LEU A 16 18.83 5.63 6.01
C LEU A 16 20.17 4.87 5.86
N PRO A 17 20.36 3.71 6.49
CA PRO A 17 21.54 2.88 6.25
C PRO A 17 21.59 2.39 4.79
N ASP A 18 22.81 2.14 4.25
CA ASP A 18 22.98 1.69 2.85
C ASP A 18 22.25 0.38 2.56
N PHE A 19 22.15 -0.49 3.57
CA PHE A 19 21.41 -1.75 3.52
C PHE A 19 20.56 -1.91 4.77
N MET A 20 19.33 -2.36 4.61
CA MET A 20 18.42 -2.62 5.73
C MET A 20 17.55 -3.84 5.42
N ASN A 21 17.38 -4.71 6.41
CA ASN A 21 16.42 -5.81 6.38
C ASN A 21 15.25 -5.47 7.32
N ILE A 22 14.07 -5.36 6.76
CA ILE A 22 12.85 -5.13 7.52
C ILE A 22 12.08 -6.44 7.62
N ASN A 23 12.08 -7.02 8.81
CA ASN A 23 11.35 -8.25 9.13
C ASN A 23 10.25 -7.89 10.13
N CYS A 24 9.08 -7.54 9.62
CA CYS A 24 7.93 -7.17 10.43
C CYS A 24 6.67 -7.79 9.82
N PRO A 25 5.92 -8.60 10.56
CA PRO A 25 4.66 -9.15 10.07
C PRO A 25 3.67 -8.04 9.68
N ILE A 26 2.88 -8.32 8.63
CA ILE A 26 1.82 -7.42 8.15
C ILE A 26 0.48 -8.10 8.34
N GLY A 27 -0.43 -7.42 9.00
CA GLY A 27 -1.77 -7.93 9.28
C GLY A 27 -2.87 -6.94 8.88
N PRO A 28 -4.09 -7.46 8.70
CA PRO A 28 -5.24 -6.61 8.42
C PRO A 28 -5.61 -5.77 9.63
N VAL A 29 -6.13 -4.58 9.35
CA VAL A 29 -6.75 -3.70 10.34
C VAL A 29 -8.12 -3.26 9.82
N PRO A 30 -9.11 -3.07 10.73
CA PRO A 30 -10.43 -2.61 10.33
C PRO A 30 -10.36 -1.27 9.59
N TYR A 31 -11.05 -1.16 8.48
CA TYR A 31 -11.23 0.11 7.81
C TYR A 31 -12.52 0.77 8.31
N PRO A 32 -12.46 2.02 8.82
CA PRO A 32 -13.59 2.62 9.52
C PRO A 32 -14.78 2.99 8.63
N ILE A 33 -14.64 2.88 7.30
CA ILE A 33 -15.68 3.27 6.35
C ILE A 33 -15.89 2.14 5.34
N GLY A 34 -17.11 1.63 5.24
CA GLY A 34 -17.53 0.77 4.13
C GLY A 34 -17.05 -0.70 4.16
N GLY A 35 -16.65 -1.23 5.31
CA GLY A 35 -16.35 -2.67 5.46
C GLY A 35 -15.13 -3.19 4.69
N GLY A 36 -14.22 -2.29 4.26
CA GLY A 36 -12.96 -2.64 3.65
C GLY A 36 -11.91 -3.10 4.67
N THR A 37 -10.79 -3.62 4.18
CA THR A 37 -9.65 -4.01 5.00
C THR A 37 -8.43 -3.23 4.57
N LEU A 38 -7.78 -2.56 5.51
CA LEU A 38 -6.42 -2.05 5.37
C LEU A 38 -5.42 -3.02 6.01
N TYR A 39 -4.15 -2.71 5.86
CA TYR A 39 -3.06 -3.51 6.44
C TYR A 39 -2.13 -2.59 7.22
N ALA A 40 -1.46 -3.15 8.23
CA ALA A 40 -0.49 -2.42 9.05
C ALA A 40 0.69 -3.32 9.43
N ALA A 41 1.79 -2.70 9.81
CA ALA A 41 2.87 -3.38 10.50
C ALA A 41 2.38 -3.92 11.85
N ARG A 42 2.79 -5.12 12.18
CA ARG A 42 2.42 -5.82 13.43
C ARG A 42 3.69 -6.29 14.15
N PRO A 43 4.45 -5.36 14.76
CA PRO A 43 5.67 -5.71 15.49
C PRO A 43 5.41 -6.54 16.74
N ASP A 44 4.18 -6.53 17.25
CA ASP A 44 3.66 -7.35 18.34
C ASP A 44 3.43 -8.82 17.96
N ALA A 45 3.38 -9.11 16.67
CA ALA A 45 3.20 -10.48 16.17
C ALA A 45 4.54 -11.22 16.06
N ASN A 46 4.49 -12.54 16.24
CA ASN A 46 5.65 -13.38 15.99
C ASN A 46 6.13 -13.24 14.53
N PRO A 47 7.39 -12.86 14.27
CA PRO A 47 7.88 -12.59 12.93
C PRO A 47 7.89 -13.84 12.02
N THR A 48 7.83 -15.04 12.60
CA THR A 48 7.84 -16.31 11.86
C THR A 48 6.42 -16.86 11.63
N THR A 49 5.57 -16.84 12.66
CA THR A 49 4.22 -17.42 12.58
C THR A 49 3.14 -16.39 12.28
N GLY A 50 3.39 -15.11 12.59
CA GLY A 50 2.40 -14.02 12.48
C GLY A 50 1.38 -14.02 13.62
N GLU A 51 1.52 -14.90 14.62
CA GLU A 51 0.62 -14.96 15.75
C GLU A 51 0.75 -13.70 16.63
N THR A 52 -0.37 -13.19 17.07
CA THR A 52 -0.45 -12.07 18.02
C THR A 52 -1.05 -12.58 19.32
N GLY A 53 -0.60 -12.03 20.44
CA GLY A 53 -1.20 -12.33 21.75
C GLY A 53 -2.64 -11.81 21.89
N VAL A 54 -3.18 -11.11 20.90
CA VAL A 54 -4.51 -10.49 20.93
C VAL A 54 -5.49 -11.35 20.11
N LYS A 55 -6.37 -12.05 20.79
CA LYS A 55 -7.33 -13.01 20.20
C LYS A 55 -8.33 -12.40 19.19
N GLU A 56 -8.56 -11.10 19.25
CA GLU A 56 -9.59 -10.41 18.45
C GLU A 56 -9.10 -9.88 17.11
N LEU A 57 -7.80 -9.92 16.84
CA LEU A 57 -7.24 -9.41 15.59
C LEU A 57 -6.88 -10.57 14.66
N PRO A 58 -7.23 -10.48 13.37
CA PRO A 58 -6.81 -11.46 12.38
C PRO A 58 -5.29 -11.61 12.36
N ALA A 59 -4.82 -12.85 12.17
CA ALA A 59 -3.40 -13.15 12.17
C ALA A 59 -2.63 -12.32 11.14
N ALA A 60 -1.51 -11.76 11.57
CA ALA A 60 -0.56 -11.13 10.67
C ALA A 60 0.19 -12.21 9.88
N LYS A 61 0.78 -11.83 8.76
CA LYS A 61 1.59 -12.75 7.94
C LYS A 61 3.05 -12.31 7.97
N PRO A 62 4.00 -13.24 8.17
CA PRO A 62 5.41 -12.97 8.07
C PRO A 62 5.75 -12.22 6.79
N SER A 63 6.53 -11.17 6.89
CA SER A 63 6.84 -10.28 5.78
C SER A 63 8.25 -9.75 5.89
N VAL A 64 9.00 -9.81 4.78
CA VAL A 64 10.41 -9.40 4.71
C VAL A 64 10.60 -8.47 3.51
N SER A 65 11.30 -7.36 3.73
CA SER A 65 11.77 -6.45 2.68
C SER A 65 13.26 -6.19 2.86
N LEU A 66 14.03 -6.35 1.78
CA LEU A 66 15.45 -6.08 1.72
C LEU A 66 15.65 -4.74 0.99
N VAL A 67 16.19 -3.76 1.66
CA VAL A 67 16.33 -2.39 1.16
C VAL A 67 17.80 -2.09 0.91
N ARG A 68 18.10 -1.51 -0.26
CA ARG A 68 19.42 -1.02 -0.64
C ARG A 68 19.32 0.41 -1.16
N VAL A 69 20.12 1.31 -0.62
CA VAL A 69 20.22 2.68 -1.14
C VAL A 69 20.92 2.66 -2.50
N VAL A 70 20.33 3.35 -3.46
CA VAL A 70 20.87 3.53 -4.81
C VAL A 70 21.49 4.92 -4.94
N ARG A 71 20.79 5.93 -4.46
CA ARG A 71 21.22 7.33 -4.52
C ARG A 71 20.61 8.12 -3.38
N ARG A 72 21.36 9.09 -2.84
CA ARG A 72 20.89 10.02 -1.83
C ARG A 72 20.72 11.41 -2.44
N HIS A 73 19.66 12.09 -2.04
CA HIS A 73 19.40 13.49 -2.31
C HIS A 73 19.48 14.26 -0.99
N ILE A 74 20.69 14.62 -0.60
CA ILE A 74 21.00 15.18 0.75
C ILE A 74 20.21 16.45 1.02
N GLU A 75 20.14 17.36 0.04
CA GLU A 75 19.43 18.64 0.18
C GLU A 75 17.93 18.50 0.45
N MET A 76 17.33 17.43 -0.04
CA MET A 76 15.89 17.12 0.13
C MET A 76 15.63 16.13 1.25
N ASP A 77 16.68 15.64 1.91
CA ASP A 77 16.61 14.52 2.87
C ASP A 77 15.83 13.31 2.31
N GLN A 78 16.15 12.93 1.08
CA GLN A 78 15.51 11.83 0.37
C GLN A 78 16.55 10.81 -0.12
N ALA A 79 16.09 9.60 -0.39
CA ALA A 79 16.91 8.58 -1.06
C ALA A 79 16.09 7.76 -2.06
N VAL A 80 16.72 7.45 -3.20
CA VAL A 80 16.24 6.40 -4.09
C VAL A 80 16.74 5.06 -3.56
N VAL A 81 15.82 4.13 -3.37
CA VAL A 81 16.12 2.78 -2.87
C VAL A 81 15.64 1.71 -3.84
N GLU A 82 16.35 0.59 -3.85
CA GLU A 82 15.82 -0.68 -4.33
C GLU A 82 15.27 -1.46 -3.15
N VAL A 83 14.09 -2.04 -3.35
CA VAL A 83 13.44 -2.90 -2.36
C VAL A 83 13.14 -4.25 -3.01
N GLU A 84 13.83 -5.28 -2.54
CA GLU A 84 13.50 -6.67 -2.88
C GLU A 84 12.49 -7.22 -1.86
N ILE A 85 11.43 -7.85 -2.35
CA ILE A 85 10.39 -8.44 -1.51
C ILE A 85 10.30 -9.96 -1.74
N PRO A 86 10.96 -10.78 -0.91
CA PRO A 86 10.79 -12.24 -0.92
C PRO A 86 9.35 -12.66 -0.62
N THR A 87 8.61 -11.85 0.12
CA THR A 87 7.19 -12.00 0.40
C THR A 87 6.38 -10.97 -0.37
N GLY A 88 5.08 -11.20 -0.59
CA GLY A 88 4.20 -10.26 -1.32
C GLY A 88 2.91 -10.01 -0.55
N ARG A 89 2.91 -9.07 0.42
CA ARG A 89 1.72 -8.67 1.15
C ARG A 89 1.15 -7.38 0.56
N PRO A 90 -0.16 -7.13 0.70
CA PRO A 90 -0.73 -5.87 0.27
C PRO A 90 0.01 -4.69 0.91
N HIS A 91 0.35 -3.70 0.12
CA HIS A 91 1.07 -2.47 0.52
C HIS A 91 2.40 -2.70 1.27
N GLN A 92 3.02 -3.88 1.13
CA GLN A 92 4.17 -4.28 1.94
C GLN A 92 5.29 -3.23 1.98
N ILE A 93 5.73 -2.72 0.83
CA ILE A 93 6.84 -1.75 0.76
C ILE A 93 6.46 -0.45 1.47
N ARG A 94 5.25 0.05 1.24
CA ARG A 94 4.73 1.27 1.88
C ARG A 94 4.73 1.13 3.41
N ILE A 95 4.17 0.02 3.89
CA ILE A 95 4.07 -0.31 5.33
C ILE A 95 5.46 -0.45 5.94
N HIS A 96 6.35 -1.25 5.33
CA HIS A 96 7.68 -1.52 5.85
C HIS A 96 8.56 -0.27 5.88
N MET A 97 8.54 0.55 4.81
CA MET A 97 9.33 1.78 4.79
C MET A 97 8.82 2.79 5.82
N ALA A 98 7.51 2.96 5.96
CA ALA A 98 6.93 3.81 7.00
C ALA A 98 7.21 3.26 8.42
N TYR A 99 7.15 1.95 8.61
CA TYR A 99 7.50 1.29 9.87
C TYR A 99 8.95 1.55 10.27
N ALA A 100 9.86 1.48 9.33
CA ALA A 100 11.29 1.71 9.56
C ALA A 100 11.66 3.21 9.72
N GLY A 101 10.71 4.13 9.55
CA GLY A 101 10.93 5.58 9.67
C GLY A 101 11.32 6.29 8.37
N TYR A 102 11.23 5.60 7.23
CA TYR A 102 11.59 6.11 5.90
C TYR A 102 10.41 6.02 4.92
N PRO A 103 9.28 6.73 5.18
CA PRO A 103 8.08 6.61 4.36
C PRO A 103 8.35 7.01 2.91
N LEU A 104 7.58 6.43 1.98
CA LEU A 104 7.64 6.81 0.58
C LEU A 104 7.23 8.27 0.41
N VAL A 105 7.95 8.98 -0.43
CA VAL A 105 7.58 10.36 -0.80
C VAL A 105 6.22 10.35 -1.50
N GLY A 106 5.31 11.18 -1.01
CA GLY A 106 3.94 11.28 -1.52
C GLY A 106 2.96 10.25 -0.93
N ASP A 107 3.40 9.36 -0.04
CA ASP A 107 2.48 8.43 0.63
C ASP A 107 1.72 9.13 1.76
N VAL A 108 0.43 9.33 1.54
CA VAL A 108 -0.49 9.95 2.51
C VAL A 108 -1.20 8.93 3.40
N LEU A 109 -1.14 7.64 3.02
CA LEU A 109 -1.87 6.59 3.70
C LEU A 109 -1.12 6.03 4.90
N TYR A 110 0.21 5.85 4.81
CA TYR A 110 0.97 5.20 5.87
C TYR A 110 1.79 6.21 6.68
N LEU A 111 1.52 6.23 7.99
CA LEU A 111 2.21 7.04 8.99
C LEU A 111 3.41 6.29 9.57
N ALA A 112 4.22 7.01 10.36
CA ALA A 112 5.28 6.41 11.17
C ALA A 112 4.77 5.19 11.96
N GLY A 113 5.59 4.15 12.03
CA GLY A 113 5.20 2.86 12.60
C GLY A 113 4.47 1.92 11.65
N GLY A 114 4.29 2.30 10.36
CA GLY A 114 3.65 1.46 9.35
C GLY A 114 2.16 1.22 9.59
N VAL A 115 1.50 2.19 10.22
CA VAL A 115 0.05 2.16 10.48
C VAL A 115 -0.69 3.06 9.50
N PRO A 116 -1.92 2.69 9.07
CA PRO A 116 -2.67 3.54 8.17
C PRO A 116 -3.17 4.81 8.86
N ASN A 117 -3.15 5.90 8.11
CA ASN A 117 -3.74 7.17 8.53
C ASN A 117 -5.28 7.06 8.46
N LEU A 118 -5.92 6.87 9.59
CA LEU A 118 -7.38 6.76 9.69
C LEU A 118 -8.06 8.11 9.93
N ASN A 119 -7.33 9.22 9.85
CA ASN A 119 -7.90 10.54 10.04
C ASN A 119 -8.80 10.92 8.85
N LYS A 120 -10.10 10.90 9.08
CA LYS A 120 -11.12 11.21 8.06
C LYS A 120 -10.91 12.56 7.38
N GLN A 121 -10.40 13.56 8.09
CA GLN A 121 -10.23 14.92 7.54
C GLN A 121 -9.13 15.00 6.46
N SER A 122 -8.10 14.16 6.54
CA SER A 122 -7.03 14.15 5.53
C SER A 122 -7.44 13.49 4.22
N PHE A 123 -8.44 12.58 4.25
CA PHE A 123 -8.96 11.89 3.07
C PHE A 123 -10.09 12.65 2.37
N TRP A 124 -10.79 13.56 3.07
CA TRP A 124 -12.00 14.23 2.60
C TRP A 124 -11.81 15.70 2.22
N LYS A 125 -10.61 16.24 2.21
CA LYS A 125 -10.40 17.57 1.62
C LYS A 125 -10.68 17.46 0.13
N ARG A 126 -11.89 17.86 -0.28
CA ARG A 126 -12.26 18.07 -1.69
C ARG A 126 -11.21 18.97 -2.33
N ASP A 127 -10.71 18.58 -3.48
CA ASP A 127 -10.01 19.50 -4.34
C ASP A 127 -11.03 20.51 -4.86
N PRO A 128 -10.88 21.79 -4.56
CA PRO A 128 -11.84 22.80 -5.02
C PRO A 128 -11.83 22.97 -6.55
N THR A 129 -10.94 22.27 -7.27
CA THR A 129 -10.82 22.32 -8.72
C THR A 129 -11.55 21.16 -9.44
N VAL A 130 -12.11 20.19 -8.70
CA VAL A 130 -12.94 19.15 -9.29
C VAL A 130 -14.39 19.59 -9.16
N GLU A 131 -14.90 20.23 -10.21
CA GLU A 131 -16.34 20.48 -10.38
C GLU A 131 -17.08 19.14 -10.45
N ASP A 132 -18.15 19.02 -9.65
CA ASP A 132 -19.01 17.85 -9.64
C ASP A 132 -19.68 17.72 -11.04
N MET A 133 -19.21 16.78 -11.85
CA MET A 133 -19.88 16.38 -13.11
C MET A 133 -20.97 15.32 -12.88
N ASP A 134 -21.62 15.33 -11.73
CA ASP A 134 -22.77 14.46 -11.44
C ASP A 134 -23.92 15.29 -10.82
N SER A 135 -24.46 16.21 -11.62
CA SER A 135 -25.75 16.82 -11.35
C SER A 135 -26.53 16.96 -12.66
N ASP A 136 -26.98 15.84 -13.19
CA ASP A 136 -28.10 15.83 -14.13
C ASP A 136 -28.92 14.56 -13.88
N GLU A 137 -29.96 14.70 -13.07
CA GLU A 137 -31.23 14.04 -13.28
C GLU A 137 -32.30 14.79 -12.46
N GLU A 138 -32.83 15.82 -13.08
CA GLU A 138 -34.21 16.22 -12.87
C GLU A 138 -35.11 15.22 -13.58
N GLY A 139 -36.08 14.66 -12.89
CA GLY A 139 -37.03 13.71 -13.46
C GLY A 139 -38.18 13.38 -12.51
N GLU A 140 -39.10 14.27 -12.43
CA GLU A 140 -40.58 14.13 -12.32
C GLU A 140 -41.22 13.13 -11.34
N GLU A 141 -42.17 13.70 -10.64
CA GLU A 141 -43.17 13.12 -9.75
C GLU A 141 -44.03 12.01 -10.41
N GLY A 142 -44.41 11.04 -9.61
CA GLY A 142 -45.61 10.25 -9.93
C GLY A 142 -45.73 8.90 -9.24
N GLY A 143 -46.60 8.80 -8.27
CA GLY A 143 -47.41 7.59 -8.09
C GLY A 143 -46.98 6.59 -7.02
N THR A 144 -47.71 6.58 -5.95
CA THR A 144 -47.92 5.54 -4.93
C THR A 144 -48.00 4.13 -5.50
N GLU A 145 -47.34 3.15 -4.84
CA GLU A 145 -47.98 1.90 -4.36
C GLU A 145 -46.97 1.07 -3.52
N GLU A 146 -47.38 0.72 -2.31
CA GLU A 146 -46.70 -0.22 -1.43
C GLU A 146 -46.79 -1.65 -1.97
N VAL A 147 -45.65 -2.32 -2.13
CA VAL A 147 -45.61 -3.79 -2.03
C VAL A 147 -44.29 -4.19 -1.38
N GLY A 148 -44.39 -4.90 -0.26
CA GLY A 148 -43.30 -5.46 0.48
C GLY A 148 -42.55 -6.51 -0.31
N GLY A 149 -41.20 -6.52 -0.14
CA GLY A 149 -40.32 -7.53 -0.68
C GLY A 149 -38.97 -7.47 0.00
N GLU A 150 -38.73 -8.45 0.87
CA GLU A 150 -37.46 -8.71 1.52
C GLU A 150 -36.33 -8.91 0.51
N GLY A 151 -35.13 -8.36 0.79
CA GLY A 151 -33.88 -8.91 0.27
C GLY A 151 -33.13 -8.11 -0.78
N ALA A 152 -33.03 -6.79 -0.70
CA ALA A 152 -31.95 -6.08 -1.38
C ALA A 152 -30.73 -6.00 -0.45
N LYS A 153 -29.83 -6.98 -0.53
CA LYS A 153 -28.44 -6.81 -0.04
C LYS A 153 -27.83 -5.65 -0.82
N GLY A 154 -27.84 -4.49 -0.21
CA GLY A 154 -27.23 -3.29 -0.77
C GLY A 154 -25.81 -3.60 -1.18
N MET A 155 -25.52 -3.53 -2.47
CA MET A 155 -24.20 -3.65 -3.04
C MET A 155 -23.40 -2.43 -2.52
N VAL A 156 -22.62 -2.64 -1.46
CA VAL A 156 -21.73 -1.62 -0.92
C VAL A 156 -20.76 -1.27 -2.05
N ARG A 157 -20.97 -0.12 -2.70
CA ARG A 157 -19.98 0.42 -3.64
C ARG A 157 -18.67 0.54 -2.87
N ARG A 158 -17.65 -0.21 -3.31
CA ARG A 158 -16.29 -0.04 -2.83
C ARG A 158 -15.82 1.34 -3.28
N VAL A 159 -15.94 2.31 -2.40
CA VAL A 159 -15.39 3.63 -2.64
C VAL A 159 -13.87 3.46 -2.58
N ALA A 160 -13.18 3.72 -3.69
CA ALA A 160 -11.74 3.80 -3.70
C ALA A 160 -11.29 4.82 -2.65
N LEU A 161 -10.14 4.55 -1.99
CA LEU A 161 -9.55 5.52 -1.06
C LEU A 161 -9.28 6.82 -1.83
N PRO A 162 -9.94 7.92 -1.49
CA PRO A 162 -9.69 9.18 -2.18
C PRO A 162 -8.21 9.53 -2.06
N ARG A 163 -7.53 9.77 -3.20
CA ARG A 163 -6.14 10.23 -3.27
C ARG A 163 -5.08 9.23 -2.78
N ASP A 164 -5.34 7.92 -2.82
CA ASP A 164 -4.29 6.91 -2.62
C ASP A 164 -3.45 6.75 -3.90
N CYS A 165 -2.94 7.88 -4.42
CA CYS A 165 -2.10 7.96 -5.59
C CYS A 165 -1.00 8.99 -5.37
N GLY A 166 0.05 8.94 -6.18
CA GLY A 166 1.12 9.94 -6.16
C GLY A 166 2.31 9.58 -5.28
N TYR A 167 2.33 8.41 -4.61
CA TYR A 167 3.53 7.94 -3.93
C TYR A 167 4.57 7.39 -4.94
N SER A 168 5.83 7.62 -4.63
CA SER A 168 6.95 7.30 -5.51
C SER A 168 7.39 5.83 -5.37
N LEU A 169 6.71 4.94 -6.08
CA LEU A 169 7.00 3.49 -6.13
C LEU A 169 6.85 2.96 -7.56
N HIS A 170 7.82 2.16 -8.00
CA HIS A 170 7.87 1.59 -9.34
C HIS A 170 8.26 0.10 -9.28
N ALA A 171 7.47 -0.77 -9.91
CA ALA A 171 7.84 -2.17 -10.12
C ALA A 171 8.95 -2.23 -11.16
N HIS A 172 10.19 -2.44 -10.69
CA HIS A 172 11.38 -2.29 -11.53
C HIS A 172 11.76 -3.59 -12.23
N ARG A 173 11.84 -4.70 -11.49
CA ARG A 173 12.33 -5.96 -12.04
C ARG A 173 11.60 -7.14 -11.38
N ILE A 174 11.28 -8.13 -12.22
CA ILE A 174 10.81 -9.44 -11.78
C ILE A 174 11.66 -10.52 -12.42
N THR A 175 12.11 -11.48 -11.61
CA THR A 175 12.85 -12.66 -12.09
C THR A 175 12.12 -13.91 -11.61
N PHE A 176 11.89 -14.84 -12.52
CA PHE A 176 11.15 -16.07 -12.25
C PHE A 176 11.64 -17.21 -13.16
N GLU A 177 11.39 -18.42 -12.72
CA GLU A 177 11.68 -19.61 -13.50
C GLU A 177 10.66 -19.79 -14.62
N HIS A 178 11.12 -20.17 -15.81
CA HIS A 178 10.26 -20.37 -16.97
C HIS A 178 9.22 -21.46 -16.67
N PRO A 179 7.93 -21.23 -16.95
CA PRO A 179 6.85 -22.13 -16.51
C PRO A 179 6.89 -23.53 -17.15
N THR A 180 7.59 -23.69 -18.31
CA THR A 180 7.60 -24.95 -19.08
C THR A 180 9.00 -25.44 -19.46
N ILE A 181 10.05 -24.69 -19.16
CA ILE A 181 11.43 -25.06 -19.48
C ILE A 181 12.23 -25.06 -18.20
N ASP A 182 12.51 -26.26 -17.68
CA ASP A 182 13.25 -26.46 -16.43
C ASP A 182 14.62 -25.79 -16.46
N GLY A 183 14.97 -25.15 -15.36
CA GLY A 183 16.27 -24.48 -15.16
C GLY A 183 16.46 -23.20 -15.96
N LYS A 184 15.48 -22.78 -16.76
CA LYS A 184 15.54 -21.52 -17.49
C LYS A 184 14.93 -20.40 -16.65
N TRP A 185 15.74 -19.38 -16.41
CA TRP A 185 15.29 -18.17 -15.72
C TRP A 185 14.89 -17.07 -16.72
N MET A 186 13.83 -16.36 -16.38
CA MET A 186 13.37 -15.19 -17.12
C MET A 186 13.47 -13.96 -16.24
N MET A 187 13.85 -12.84 -16.82
CA MET A 187 13.89 -11.54 -16.19
C MET A 187 13.14 -10.54 -17.05
N VAL A 188 12.24 -9.80 -16.42
CA VAL A 188 11.54 -8.68 -17.04
C VAL A 188 11.90 -7.44 -16.24
N GLU A 189 12.35 -6.39 -16.93
CA GLU A 189 12.73 -5.13 -16.32
C GLU A 189 11.96 -3.98 -16.97
N ALA A 190 11.40 -3.10 -16.12
CA ALA A 190 10.80 -1.85 -16.51
C ALA A 190 11.75 -0.70 -16.14
N PRO A 191 12.16 0.16 -17.10
CA PRO A 191 13.04 1.28 -16.81
C PRO A 191 12.38 2.21 -15.78
N PRO A 192 13.09 2.60 -14.70
CA PRO A 192 12.51 3.49 -13.71
C PRO A 192 12.33 4.91 -14.28
N PRO A 193 11.28 5.63 -13.85
CA PRO A 193 11.09 7.03 -14.20
C PRO A 193 12.24 7.89 -13.68
N LEU A 194 12.38 9.11 -14.22
CA LEU A 194 13.55 9.97 -13.96
C LEU A 194 13.82 10.23 -12.48
N ASN A 195 12.77 10.40 -11.69
CA ASN A 195 12.89 10.64 -10.25
C ASN A 195 13.29 9.40 -9.42
N LEU A 196 13.33 8.22 -10.04
CA LEU A 196 13.70 6.95 -9.42
C LEU A 196 14.95 6.28 -10.05
N ARG A 197 15.69 7.05 -10.85
CA ARG A 197 16.96 6.61 -11.46
C ARG A 197 18.16 6.83 -10.56
#